data_bb2ac5596b2f2f3d66363cb77188f326
#
_entry.id   bb2ac5596b2f2f3d66363cb77188f326
#
_cell.length_a   1.000
_cell.length_b   1.000
_cell.length_c   1.000
_cell.angle_alpha   90.00
_cell.angle_beta   90.00
_cell.angle_gamma   90.00
#
_symmetry.space_group_name_H-M   'P 1'
#
loop_
_entity.id
_entity.type
_entity.pdbx_description
1 polymer ?
#
loop_
_entity_poly.entity_id
_entity_poly.type
_entity_poly.pdbx_seq_one_letter_code
_entity_poly.pdbx_strand_id
1 'polypeptide(L)'
;MGFSAGAAYTTSDRTNEQVNASSTIAGRTIAGGDKADAWTAGLKYDANNIYLATMYSETRNMTPYGKTDKGYDGGVANKTQNFEVTAQYQFDFGLRPAVSFLMSKGKDLTYNNVNGDDKDLVKYADVGATYYFNKNFSTYVDYKINLLDDDDPFYKDAGISTDDIVALGMVYQF
;
A
#
# COMPACT_ATOMS: atom_id res chain seq x y z
N MET A 1 -13.00 26.32 6.16
CA MET A 1 -11.95 25.52 6.81
C MET A 1 -11.70 24.29 5.96
N GLY A 2 -10.45 23.99 5.59
CA GLY A 2 -10.10 22.88 4.69
C GLY A 2 -9.72 21.58 5.40
N PHE A 3 -9.90 21.46 6.73
CA PHE A 3 -9.51 20.28 7.48
C PHE A 3 -10.62 19.26 7.61
N SER A 4 -10.26 17.99 7.48
CA SER A 4 -11.11 16.83 7.75
C SER A 4 -10.31 15.75 8.48
N ALA A 5 -10.96 15.02 9.37
CA ALA A 5 -10.40 13.84 10.04
C ALA A 5 -11.38 12.68 9.92
N GLY A 6 -10.89 11.47 9.84
CA GLY A 6 -11.70 10.27 9.77
C GLY A 6 -11.01 9.10 10.44
N ALA A 7 -11.81 8.16 10.96
CA ALA A 7 -11.34 6.88 11.46
C ALA A 7 -12.38 5.80 11.17
N ALA A 8 -11.92 4.56 10.97
CA ALA A 8 -12.77 3.40 10.76
C ALA A 8 -12.15 2.16 11.42
N TYR A 9 -13.02 1.22 11.78
CA TYR A 9 -12.64 -0.09 12.31
C TYR A 9 -13.54 -1.17 11.69
N THR A 10 -12.95 -2.32 11.38
CA THR A 10 -13.68 -3.50 10.94
C THR A 10 -13.08 -4.75 11.57
N THR A 11 -13.92 -5.76 11.79
CA THR A 11 -13.51 -7.07 12.30
C THR A 11 -14.39 -8.17 11.74
N SER A 12 -13.82 -9.35 11.51
CA SER A 12 -14.56 -10.56 11.17
C SER A 12 -13.93 -11.77 11.84
N ASP A 13 -14.74 -12.77 12.16
CA ASP A 13 -14.24 -14.06 12.61
C ASP A 13 -13.64 -14.83 11.43
N ARG A 14 -12.58 -15.57 11.67
CA ARG A 14 -11.93 -16.44 10.70
C ARG A 14 -12.44 -17.86 10.80
N THR A 15 -12.54 -18.56 9.69
CA THR A 15 -12.90 -19.98 9.66
C THR A 15 -11.78 -20.85 10.26
N ASN A 16 -12.10 -22.07 10.64
CA ASN A 16 -11.10 -23.03 11.15
C ASN A 16 -9.95 -23.26 10.14
N GLU A 17 -10.21 -23.22 8.84
CA GLU A 17 -9.18 -23.32 7.80
C GLU A 17 -8.26 -22.10 7.80
N GLN A 18 -8.81 -20.92 8.02
CA GLN A 18 -8.04 -19.67 8.08
C GLN A 18 -7.24 -19.52 9.36
N VAL A 19 -7.63 -20.18 10.44
CA VAL A 19 -6.94 -20.13 11.74
C VAL A 19 -5.78 -21.12 11.79
N ASN A 20 -5.86 -22.22 11.04
CA ASN A 20 -4.80 -23.24 11.04
C ASN A 20 -3.57 -22.73 10.27
N ALA A 21 -2.54 -22.31 10.98
CA ALA A 21 -1.29 -21.80 10.42
C ALA A 21 -0.52 -22.81 9.55
N SER A 22 -0.86 -24.10 9.62
CA SER A 22 -0.30 -25.15 8.76
C SER A 22 -1.02 -25.30 7.44
N SER A 23 -2.16 -24.62 7.27
CA SER A 23 -2.96 -24.65 6.05
C SER A 23 -2.49 -23.59 5.07
N THR A 24 -2.86 -23.76 3.80
CA THR A 24 -2.66 -22.76 2.76
C THR A 24 -4.00 -22.45 2.10
N ILE A 25 -4.24 -21.18 1.84
CA ILE A 25 -5.37 -20.72 1.01
C ILE A 25 -4.81 -19.99 -0.21
N ALA A 26 -5.24 -20.42 -1.40
CA ALA A 26 -4.75 -19.88 -2.65
C ALA A 26 -3.20 -19.90 -2.77
N GLY A 27 -2.57 -20.96 -2.23
CA GLY A 27 -1.11 -21.12 -2.26
C GLY A 27 -0.32 -20.28 -1.24
N ARG A 28 -1.01 -19.57 -0.34
CA ARG A 28 -0.35 -18.75 0.70
C ARG A 28 -0.41 -19.39 2.07
N THR A 29 0.68 -19.32 2.81
CA THR A 29 0.69 -19.66 4.23
C THR A 29 -0.21 -18.70 4.99
N ILE A 30 -1.09 -19.26 5.84
CA ILE A 30 -2.08 -18.47 6.57
C ILE A 30 -1.50 -18.05 7.92
N ALA A 31 -1.62 -16.75 8.23
CA ALA A 31 -1.31 -16.25 9.56
C ALA A 31 -2.27 -16.84 10.61
N GLY A 32 -1.76 -17.16 11.81
CA GLY A 32 -2.56 -17.60 12.95
C GLY A 32 -3.46 -16.47 13.49
N GLY A 33 -4.45 -16.82 14.32
CA GLY A 33 -5.34 -15.89 14.99
C GLY A 33 -6.81 -16.03 14.57
N ASP A 34 -7.73 -15.88 15.53
CA ASP A 34 -9.15 -16.16 15.37
C ASP A 34 -9.91 -15.08 14.62
N LYS A 35 -9.33 -13.91 14.47
CA LYS A 35 -9.98 -12.74 13.84
C LYS A 35 -9.10 -12.09 12.77
N ALA A 36 -9.76 -11.55 11.76
CA ALA A 36 -9.21 -10.59 10.83
C ALA A 36 -9.78 -9.22 11.19
N ASP A 37 -8.93 -8.27 11.54
CA ASP A 37 -9.35 -6.92 11.91
C ASP A 37 -8.48 -5.85 11.25
N ALA A 38 -9.06 -4.69 11.05
CA ALA A 38 -8.37 -3.52 10.55
C ALA A 38 -8.91 -2.24 11.20
N TRP A 39 -8.02 -1.29 11.41
CA TRP A 39 -8.40 0.06 11.77
C TRP A 39 -7.58 1.07 10.98
N THR A 40 -8.15 2.25 10.79
CA THR A 40 -7.50 3.34 10.09
C THR A 40 -7.87 4.68 10.72
N ALA A 41 -6.94 5.63 10.64
CA ALA A 41 -7.19 7.02 10.95
C ALA A 41 -6.46 7.91 9.95
N GLY A 42 -7.07 9.03 9.57
CA GLY A 42 -6.50 9.94 8.61
C GLY A 42 -6.89 11.39 8.83
N LEU A 43 -6.04 12.26 8.31
CA LEU A 43 -6.22 13.71 8.32
C LEU A 43 -6.08 14.23 6.89
N LYS A 44 -6.88 15.22 6.54
CA LYS A 44 -6.83 15.89 5.25
C LYS A 44 -6.96 17.41 5.43
N TYR A 45 -6.17 18.14 4.65
CA TYR A 45 -6.36 19.56 4.38
C TYR A 45 -6.59 19.76 2.89
N ASP A 46 -7.66 20.47 2.54
CA ASP A 46 -8.05 20.72 1.14
C ASP A 46 -8.64 22.12 1.05
N ALA A 47 -7.79 23.09 0.80
CA ALA A 47 -8.15 24.49 0.57
C ALA A 47 -6.96 25.26 -0.01
N ASN A 48 -7.22 26.46 -0.57
CA ASN A 48 -6.21 27.37 -1.09
C ASN A 48 -5.29 26.73 -2.14
N ASN A 49 -5.86 25.90 -3.03
CA ASN A 49 -5.13 25.13 -4.04
C ASN A 49 -4.14 24.10 -3.48
N ILE A 50 -4.12 23.88 -2.16
CA ILE A 50 -3.28 22.92 -1.47
C ILE A 50 -4.12 21.72 -1.05
N TYR A 51 -3.66 20.53 -1.39
CA TYR A 51 -4.17 19.28 -0.87
C TYR A 51 -3.06 18.55 -0.10
N LEU A 52 -3.31 18.28 1.18
CA LEU A 52 -2.44 17.47 2.02
C LEU A 52 -3.29 16.38 2.64
N ALA A 53 -2.82 15.14 2.61
CA ALA A 53 -3.48 14.06 3.31
C ALA A 53 -2.46 13.10 3.91
N THR A 54 -2.80 12.54 5.06
CA THR A 54 -2.04 11.47 5.69
C THR A 54 -2.98 10.44 6.28
N MET A 55 -2.59 9.17 6.21
CA MET A 55 -3.34 8.05 6.76
C MET A 55 -2.39 7.07 7.44
N TYR A 56 -2.82 6.53 8.56
CA TYR A 56 -2.21 5.37 9.18
C TYR A 56 -3.26 4.28 9.39
N SER A 57 -2.88 3.03 9.10
CA SER A 57 -3.75 1.89 9.34
C SER A 57 -2.97 0.66 9.80
N GLU A 58 -3.64 -0.19 10.54
CA GLU A 58 -3.14 -1.53 10.85
C GLU A 58 -4.16 -2.57 10.40
N THR A 59 -3.67 -3.68 9.86
CA THR A 59 -4.49 -4.85 9.55
C THR A 59 -3.92 -6.08 10.23
N ARG A 60 -4.77 -7.02 10.59
CA ARG A 60 -4.37 -8.31 11.17
C ARG A 60 -4.96 -9.47 10.38
N ASN A 61 -4.11 -10.44 10.05
CA ASN A 61 -4.49 -11.71 9.44
C ASN A 61 -5.24 -11.58 8.10
N MET A 62 -5.03 -10.51 7.34
CA MET A 62 -5.77 -10.26 6.11
C MET A 62 -4.95 -9.72 4.93
N THR A 63 -3.70 -9.30 5.13
CA THR A 63 -2.87 -8.74 4.07
C THR A 63 -1.98 -9.82 3.45
N PRO A 64 -2.23 -10.22 2.18
CA PRO A 64 -1.35 -11.13 1.47
C PRO A 64 -0.06 -10.43 1.06
N TYR A 65 1.05 -11.19 0.98
CA TYR A 65 2.32 -10.73 0.45
C TYR A 65 2.96 -11.78 -0.46
N GLY A 66 3.83 -11.33 -1.35
CA GLY A 66 4.56 -12.20 -2.27
C GLY A 66 3.68 -12.89 -3.31
N LYS A 67 4.30 -13.74 -4.10
CA LYS A 67 3.66 -14.57 -5.13
C LYS A 67 3.37 -15.96 -4.60
N THR A 68 2.45 -16.67 -5.25
CA THR A 68 2.09 -18.05 -4.92
C THR A 68 2.54 -19.04 -6.01
N ASP A 69 3.25 -18.56 -7.02
CA ASP A 69 3.80 -19.37 -8.08
C ASP A 69 4.92 -20.28 -7.57
N LYS A 70 5.24 -21.32 -8.31
CA LYS A 70 6.29 -22.27 -7.94
C LYS A 70 7.63 -21.58 -7.71
N GLY A 71 8.19 -21.77 -6.53
CA GLY A 71 9.49 -21.22 -6.13
C GLY A 71 9.45 -19.88 -5.40
N TYR A 72 8.25 -19.35 -5.08
CA TYR A 72 8.11 -18.15 -4.27
C TYR A 72 7.46 -18.43 -2.92
N ASP A 73 7.93 -17.71 -1.90
CA ASP A 73 7.43 -17.77 -0.53
C ASP A 73 6.44 -16.63 -0.25
N GLY A 74 5.21 -16.78 -0.74
CA GLY A 74 4.12 -15.86 -0.43
C GLY A 74 3.33 -16.31 0.79
N GLY A 75 2.69 -15.35 1.47
CA GLY A 75 1.89 -15.62 2.65
C GLY A 75 0.82 -14.59 2.94
N VAL A 76 0.25 -14.69 4.13
CA VAL A 76 -0.62 -13.67 4.72
C VAL A 76 0.06 -13.16 5.97
N ALA A 77 0.29 -11.84 6.03
CA ALA A 77 0.94 -11.21 7.17
C ALA A 77 0.05 -11.29 8.41
N ASN A 78 0.65 -11.60 9.55
CA ASN A 78 -0.02 -11.61 10.84
C ASN A 78 -0.52 -10.21 11.21
N LYS A 79 0.30 -9.20 10.94
CA LYS A 79 -0.05 -7.80 11.09
C LYS A 79 0.62 -6.99 9.98
N THR A 80 -0.05 -5.96 9.47
CA THR A 80 0.60 -4.90 8.68
C THR A 80 0.37 -3.54 9.29
N GLN A 81 1.37 -2.69 9.14
CA GLN A 81 1.31 -1.27 9.49
C GLN A 81 1.49 -0.48 8.20
N ASN A 82 0.52 0.36 7.89
CA ASN A 82 0.51 1.13 6.65
C ASN A 82 0.53 2.62 7.00
N PHE A 83 1.39 3.35 6.33
CA PHE A 83 1.50 4.79 6.43
C PHE A 83 1.50 5.40 5.04
N GLU A 84 0.68 6.41 4.85
CA GLU A 84 0.57 7.15 3.60
C GLU A 84 0.57 8.65 3.88
N VAL A 85 1.25 9.40 3.02
CA VAL A 85 1.19 10.86 3.00
C VAL A 85 1.26 11.34 1.56
N THR A 86 0.49 12.37 1.25
CA THR A 86 0.50 13.03 -0.07
C THR A 86 0.38 14.52 0.07
N ALA A 87 1.03 15.25 -0.83
CA ALA A 87 0.93 16.69 -0.97
C ALA A 87 0.76 17.04 -2.45
N GLN A 88 -0.18 17.94 -2.74
CA GLN A 88 -0.46 18.43 -4.10
C GLN A 88 -0.70 19.93 -4.06
N TYR A 89 -0.38 20.58 -5.16
CA TYR A 89 -0.70 22.00 -5.37
C TYR A 89 -1.36 22.20 -6.74
N GLN A 90 -2.49 22.88 -6.79
CA GLN A 90 -3.18 23.20 -8.04
C GLN A 90 -2.81 24.61 -8.50
N PHE A 91 -2.08 24.70 -9.60
CA PHE A 91 -1.83 26.00 -10.26
C PHE A 91 -3.04 26.45 -11.09
N ASP A 92 -3.26 27.75 -11.19
CA ASP A 92 -4.39 28.32 -11.93
C ASP A 92 -4.34 28.02 -13.44
N PHE A 93 -3.13 27.77 -13.98
CA PHE A 93 -2.94 27.40 -15.38
C PHE A 93 -3.16 25.90 -15.68
N GLY A 94 -3.68 25.14 -14.73
CA GLY A 94 -4.08 23.75 -14.92
C GLY A 94 -3.06 22.69 -14.52
N LEU A 95 -1.84 23.04 -14.09
CA LEU A 95 -0.86 22.08 -13.60
C LEU A 95 -1.13 21.71 -12.13
N ARG A 96 -1.04 20.42 -11.80
CA ARG A 96 -1.11 19.90 -10.43
C ARG A 96 0.06 18.93 -10.18
N PRO A 97 1.21 19.40 -9.69
CA PRO A 97 2.24 18.52 -9.18
C PRO A 97 1.76 17.83 -7.90
N ALA A 98 2.29 16.63 -7.69
CA ALA A 98 2.03 15.79 -6.52
C ALA A 98 3.31 15.10 -6.06
N VAL A 99 3.43 14.94 -4.75
CA VAL A 99 4.43 14.06 -4.14
C VAL A 99 3.72 13.20 -3.10
N SER A 100 4.07 11.91 -3.05
CA SER A 100 3.48 10.97 -2.11
C SER A 100 4.54 10.03 -1.56
N PHE A 101 4.29 9.51 -0.39
CA PHE A 101 5.06 8.42 0.21
C PHE A 101 4.09 7.38 0.75
N LEU A 102 4.37 6.12 0.48
CA LEU A 102 3.61 4.99 0.99
C LEU A 102 4.54 3.93 1.53
N MET A 103 4.20 3.41 2.72
CA MET A 103 4.87 2.28 3.34
C MET A 103 3.84 1.30 3.89
N SER A 104 4.03 0.01 3.61
CA SER A 104 3.31 -1.10 4.23
C SER A 104 4.34 -2.07 4.79
N LYS A 105 4.41 -2.18 6.12
CA LYS A 105 5.32 -3.08 6.83
C LYS A 105 4.56 -4.29 7.36
N GLY A 106 4.96 -5.48 6.91
CA GLY A 106 4.51 -6.74 7.48
C GLY A 106 5.30 -7.06 8.76
N LYS A 107 4.57 -7.49 9.78
CA LYS A 107 5.11 -7.90 11.07
C LYS A 107 4.94 -9.40 11.27
N ASP A 108 5.89 -10.01 11.95
CA ASP A 108 5.87 -11.43 12.30
C ASP A 108 5.62 -12.32 11.06
N LEU A 109 6.31 -12.03 9.96
CA LEU A 109 6.20 -12.79 8.73
C LEU A 109 6.87 -14.17 8.89
N THR A 110 6.32 -15.18 8.22
CA THR A 110 6.96 -16.48 8.06
C THR A 110 7.66 -16.51 6.71
N TYR A 111 8.98 -16.65 6.72
CA TYR A 111 9.81 -16.68 5.53
C TYR A 111 10.94 -17.70 5.69
N ASN A 112 11.16 -18.58 4.71
CA ASN A 112 12.16 -19.65 4.76
C ASN A 112 12.09 -20.49 6.05
N ASN A 113 10.88 -20.79 6.54
CA ASN A 113 10.64 -21.46 7.83
C ASN A 113 11.17 -20.70 9.07
N VAL A 114 11.55 -19.44 8.93
CA VAL A 114 11.86 -18.53 10.03
C VAL A 114 10.64 -17.70 10.33
N ASN A 115 10.18 -17.72 11.58
CA ASN A 115 9.06 -16.91 12.05
C ASN A 115 9.56 -15.64 12.72
N GLY A 116 8.79 -14.55 12.59
CA GLY A 116 9.00 -13.34 13.38
C GLY A 116 9.86 -12.28 12.69
N ASP A 117 10.04 -12.34 11.39
CA ASP A 117 10.76 -11.28 10.65
C ASP A 117 9.81 -10.14 10.23
N ASP A 118 10.29 -8.91 10.32
CA ASP A 118 9.60 -7.69 9.93
C ASP A 118 10.16 -7.20 8.61
N LYS A 119 9.32 -7.10 7.57
CA LYS A 119 9.73 -6.61 6.25
C LYS A 119 8.81 -5.52 5.72
N ASP A 120 9.38 -4.56 5.03
CA ASP A 120 8.60 -3.62 4.23
C ASP A 120 8.03 -4.38 3.01
N LEU A 121 6.71 -4.56 2.95
CA LEU A 121 6.04 -5.27 1.84
C LEU A 121 5.86 -4.37 0.63
N VAL A 122 5.65 -3.08 0.89
CA VAL A 122 5.57 -2.00 -0.10
C VAL A 122 6.21 -0.78 0.51
N LYS A 123 7.08 -0.10 -0.22
CA LYS A 123 7.66 1.16 0.21
C LYS A 123 8.11 1.95 -1.02
N TYR A 124 7.53 3.10 -1.22
CA TYR A 124 7.90 3.95 -2.36
C TYR A 124 7.64 5.42 -2.09
N ALA A 125 8.37 6.26 -2.79
CA ALA A 125 8.02 7.65 -3.02
C ALA A 125 7.47 7.79 -4.44
N ASP A 126 6.51 8.68 -4.61
CA ASP A 126 5.89 8.96 -5.90
C ASP A 126 5.98 10.46 -6.19
N VAL A 127 6.41 10.82 -7.39
CA VAL A 127 6.51 12.19 -7.85
C VAL A 127 5.82 12.28 -9.20
N GLY A 128 4.76 13.06 -9.27
CA GLY A 128 3.98 13.15 -10.48
C GLY A 128 3.40 14.54 -10.73
N ALA A 129 2.77 14.68 -11.86
CA ALA A 129 2.03 15.87 -12.22
C ALA A 129 0.87 15.54 -13.15
N THR A 130 -0.26 16.18 -12.90
CA THR A 130 -1.41 16.17 -13.80
C THR A 130 -1.55 17.55 -14.43
N TYR A 131 -1.82 17.58 -15.73
CA TYR A 131 -2.17 18.81 -16.44
C TYR A 131 -3.61 18.75 -16.95
N TYR A 132 -4.43 19.69 -16.52
CA TYR A 132 -5.82 19.84 -16.91
C TYR A 132 -5.91 20.82 -18.07
N PHE A 133 -6.15 20.34 -19.29
CA PHE A 133 -6.41 21.18 -20.46
C PHE A 133 -7.75 21.91 -20.36
N ASN A 134 -8.72 21.22 -19.79
CA ASN A 134 -10.06 21.74 -19.47
C ASN A 134 -10.74 20.80 -18.45
N LYS A 135 -12.00 21.06 -18.12
CA LYS A 135 -12.77 20.26 -17.14
C LYS A 135 -13.01 18.79 -17.56
N ASN A 136 -12.84 18.49 -18.85
CA ASN A 136 -13.13 17.17 -19.40
C ASN A 136 -11.87 16.38 -19.77
N PHE A 137 -10.72 17.04 -19.94
CA PHE A 137 -9.52 16.40 -20.45
C PHE A 137 -8.29 16.76 -19.64
N SER A 138 -7.56 15.73 -19.19
CA SER A 138 -6.29 15.85 -18.50
C SER A 138 -5.30 14.78 -18.93
N THR A 139 -4.02 15.02 -18.71
CA THR A 139 -2.93 14.06 -18.85
C THR A 139 -2.11 14.04 -17.58
N TYR A 140 -1.45 12.93 -17.29
CA TYR A 140 -0.57 12.83 -16.14
C TYR A 140 0.70 12.05 -16.47
N VAL A 141 1.73 12.32 -15.70
CA VAL A 141 2.95 11.52 -15.61
C VAL A 141 3.25 11.31 -14.14
N ASP A 142 3.60 10.06 -13.78
CA ASP A 142 4.02 9.67 -12.44
C ASP A 142 5.31 8.86 -12.53
N TYR A 143 6.22 9.11 -11.60
CA TYR A 143 7.41 8.33 -11.36
C TYR A 143 7.40 7.80 -9.94
N LYS A 144 7.20 6.51 -9.82
CA LYS A 144 7.26 5.76 -8.58
C LYS A 144 8.67 5.26 -8.35
N ILE A 145 9.33 5.79 -7.34
CA ILE A 145 10.65 5.39 -6.88
C ILE A 145 10.45 4.29 -5.84
N ASN A 146 10.87 3.07 -6.16
CA ASN A 146 10.82 1.96 -5.21
C ASN A 146 11.93 2.14 -4.16
N LEU A 147 11.58 1.96 -2.89
CA LEU A 147 12.49 2.13 -1.75
C LEU A 147 12.70 0.82 -0.98
N LEU A 148 12.31 -0.31 -1.57
CA LEU A 148 12.65 -1.64 -1.06
C LEU A 148 14.12 -1.93 -1.40
N ASP A 149 14.79 -2.66 -0.51
CA ASP A 149 16.20 -3.05 -0.68
C ASP A 149 16.29 -4.22 -1.68
N ASP A 150 16.80 -3.96 -2.88
CA ASP A 150 16.93 -4.94 -3.95
C ASP A 150 18.00 -6.02 -3.67
N ASP A 151 18.88 -5.78 -2.73
CA ASP A 151 19.87 -6.74 -2.24
C ASP A 151 19.30 -7.70 -1.16
N ASP A 152 18.12 -7.40 -0.57
CA ASP A 152 17.52 -8.31 0.42
C ASP A 152 16.90 -9.54 -0.26
N PRO A 153 17.41 -10.76 0.04
CA PRO A 153 16.90 -12.00 -0.55
C PRO A 153 15.39 -12.22 -0.36
N PHE A 154 14.78 -11.63 0.67
CA PHE A 154 13.34 -11.74 0.93
C PHE A 154 12.51 -11.32 -0.28
N TYR A 155 12.81 -10.18 -0.92
CA TYR A 155 12.00 -9.68 -2.04
C TYR A 155 12.12 -10.59 -3.25
N LYS A 156 13.30 -11.11 -3.52
CA LYS A 156 13.55 -12.06 -4.60
C LYS A 156 12.80 -13.38 -4.37
N ASP A 157 12.90 -13.94 -3.17
CA ASP A 157 12.29 -15.22 -2.83
C ASP A 157 10.77 -15.10 -2.69
N ALA A 158 10.25 -13.97 -2.22
CA ALA A 158 8.81 -13.68 -2.21
C ALA A 158 8.27 -13.23 -3.59
N GLY A 159 9.13 -13.00 -4.58
CA GLY A 159 8.73 -12.50 -5.90
C GLY A 159 8.12 -11.10 -5.88
N ILE A 160 8.60 -10.27 -4.95
CA ILE A 160 8.19 -8.86 -4.85
C ILE A 160 9.15 -8.03 -5.71
N SER A 161 8.60 -7.20 -6.61
CA SER A 161 9.41 -6.32 -7.45
C SER A 161 9.95 -5.13 -6.66
N THR A 162 11.21 -4.81 -6.88
CA THR A 162 11.91 -3.64 -6.34
C THR A 162 12.17 -2.58 -7.42
N ASP A 163 11.63 -2.77 -8.63
CA ASP A 163 11.82 -1.84 -9.75
C ASP A 163 11.02 -0.55 -9.59
N ASP A 164 11.58 0.53 -10.12
CA ASP A 164 10.88 1.79 -10.31
C ASP A 164 9.82 1.67 -11.43
N ILE A 165 8.81 2.52 -11.39
CA ILE A 165 7.74 2.54 -12.39
C ILE A 165 7.52 3.96 -12.90
N VAL A 166 7.47 4.10 -14.23
CA VAL A 166 6.97 5.32 -14.90
C VAL A 166 5.58 5.05 -15.46
N ALA A 167 4.65 5.93 -15.18
CA ALA A 167 3.31 5.90 -15.74
C ALA A 167 3.00 7.19 -16.49
N LEU A 168 2.37 7.06 -17.66
CA LEU A 168 1.84 8.16 -18.44
C LEU A 168 0.41 7.83 -18.84
N GLY A 169 -0.51 8.75 -18.65
CA GLY A 169 -1.90 8.50 -19.00
C GLY A 169 -2.68 9.75 -19.36
N MET A 170 -3.86 9.52 -19.91
CA MET A 170 -4.82 10.54 -20.27
C MET A 170 -6.20 10.17 -19.71
N VAL A 171 -6.96 11.17 -19.28
CA VAL A 171 -8.31 11.02 -18.77
C VAL A 171 -9.25 11.95 -19.55
N TYR A 172 -10.32 11.39 -20.08
CA TYR A 172 -11.41 12.15 -20.67
C TYR A 172 -12.72 11.82 -19.95
N GLN A 173 -13.42 12.84 -19.49
CA GLN A 173 -14.72 12.74 -18.81
C GLN A 173 -15.80 13.43 -19.67
N PHE A 174 -16.89 12.74 -19.94
CA PHE A 174 -18.03 13.23 -20.72
C PHE A 174 -19.32 13.31 -19.86
#